data_b3a31ed269cb640a9a59658133a22db4
#
_entry.id   b3a31ed269cb640a9a59658133a22db4
#
_cell.length_a   1.000
_cell.length_b   1.000
_cell.length_c   1.000
_cell.angle_alpha   90.00
_cell.angle_beta   90.00
_cell.angle_gamma   90.00
#
_symmetry.space_group_name_H-M   'P 1'
#
loop_
_entity.id
_entity.type
_entity.pdbx_description
1 polymer ?
#
loop_
_entity_poly.entity_id
_entity_poly.type
_entity_poly.pdbx_seq_one_letter_code
_entity_poly.pdbx_strand_id
1 'polypeptide(L)'
;MSLHNHLELMPSVATRAVTARVSRQFTGTIECVFDAWLDPVTAGSFLFATDAGEVVRTEIDARIGGRFSFVRRENGTEIRRAGEYLSIDRPHLLAFSLSDNTRKPTDDRVIIELASVGLGSLLVLTHEMGLERYAERHGVEFEWRRRLGMLASICPIPRGAHSSPVQQRSVTLV
;
A
#
# COMPACT_ATOMS: atom_id res chain seq x y z
N MET A 1 23.93 -44.59 -30.09
CA MET A 1 23.89 -43.17 -30.49
C MET A 1 22.94 -42.45 -29.56
N SER A 2 23.51 -41.85 -28.52
CA SER A 2 22.73 -41.10 -27.48
C SER A 2 22.64 -39.65 -27.89
N LEU A 3 21.43 -39.18 -28.16
CA LEU A 3 21.15 -37.74 -28.32
C LEU A 3 20.96 -37.13 -26.93
N HIS A 4 21.98 -36.42 -26.47
CA HIS A 4 21.91 -35.58 -25.29
C HIS A 4 21.02 -34.38 -25.61
N ASN A 5 19.86 -34.37 -24.98
CA ASN A 5 18.95 -33.25 -25.02
C ASN A 5 19.49 -32.15 -24.07
N HIS A 6 20.21 -31.20 -24.63
CA HIS A 6 20.71 -30.02 -23.93
C HIS A 6 19.56 -29.01 -23.83
N LEU A 7 18.74 -29.14 -22.81
CA LEU A 7 17.81 -28.09 -22.39
C LEU A 7 18.67 -26.98 -21.75
N GLU A 8 19.12 -26.06 -22.61
CA GLU A 8 19.66 -24.79 -22.14
C GLU A 8 18.56 -24.09 -21.32
N LEU A 9 18.85 -23.97 -20.03
CA LEU A 9 18.13 -23.03 -19.15
C LEU A 9 18.34 -21.63 -19.74
N MET A 10 17.34 -21.13 -20.48
CA MET A 10 17.26 -19.72 -20.82
C MET A 10 17.27 -18.95 -19.52
N PRO A 11 18.19 -18.00 -19.32
CA PRO A 11 18.12 -17.11 -18.16
C PRO A 11 16.78 -16.37 -18.22
N SER A 12 16.01 -16.47 -17.16
CA SER A 12 14.83 -15.64 -16.96
C SER A 12 15.23 -14.21 -17.25
N VAL A 13 14.67 -13.64 -18.31
CA VAL A 13 14.84 -12.23 -18.62
C VAL A 13 14.29 -11.48 -17.43
N ALA A 14 15.18 -11.03 -16.54
CA ALA A 14 14.80 -10.14 -15.46
C ALA A 14 14.14 -8.92 -16.11
N THR A 15 12.82 -8.86 -16.06
CA THR A 15 12.06 -7.73 -16.58
C THR A 15 12.56 -6.50 -15.83
N ARG A 16 13.31 -5.65 -16.51
CA ARG A 16 13.82 -4.40 -15.93
C ARG A 16 12.61 -3.55 -15.58
N ALA A 17 12.34 -3.43 -14.32
CA ALA A 17 11.26 -2.61 -13.78
C ALA A 17 11.81 -1.25 -13.29
N VAL A 18 11.02 -0.22 -13.47
CA VAL A 18 11.22 1.07 -12.82
C VAL A 18 10.53 1.01 -11.47
N THR A 19 11.20 1.49 -10.44
CA THR A 19 10.69 1.46 -9.07
C THR A 19 10.47 2.89 -8.55
N ALA A 20 9.24 3.18 -8.13
CA ALA A 20 8.90 4.31 -7.29
C ALA A 20 8.84 3.84 -5.83
N ARG A 21 9.57 4.49 -4.92
CA ARG A 21 9.63 4.09 -3.50
C ARG A 21 9.32 5.27 -2.60
N VAL A 22 8.42 5.06 -1.65
CA VAL A 22 8.08 6.05 -0.63
C VAL A 22 8.01 5.37 0.74
N SER A 23 8.29 6.15 1.79
CA SER A 23 8.13 5.68 3.17
C SER A 23 7.43 6.73 4.00
N ARG A 24 6.73 6.29 5.06
CA ARG A 24 6.07 7.16 6.01
C ARG A 24 5.99 6.52 7.39
N GLN A 25 6.25 7.33 8.42
CA GLN A 25 5.95 6.97 9.80
C GLN A 25 4.51 7.34 10.14
N PHE A 26 3.85 6.49 10.91
CA PHE A 26 2.50 6.65 11.43
C PHE A 26 2.53 6.63 12.95
N THR A 27 1.63 7.38 13.56
CA THR A 27 1.41 7.34 15.00
C THR A 27 0.49 6.17 15.41
N GLY A 28 -0.27 5.64 14.45
CA GLY A 28 -1.11 4.45 14.62
C GLY A 28 -0.31 3.15 14.65
N THR A 29 -0.94 2.11 15.21
CA THR A 29 -0.33 0.76 15.25
C THR A 29 -0.19 0.16 13.86
N ILE A 30 0.70 -0.81 13.73
CA ILE A 30 0.95 -1.52 12.48
C ILE A 30 -0.34 -2.19 11.96
N GLU A 31 -1.18 -2.72 12.86
CA GLU A 31 -2.46 -3.36 12.50
C GLU A 31 -3.46 -2.33 11.94
N CYS A 32 -3.58 -1.15 12.56
CA CYS A 32 -4.45 -0.10 12.06
C CYS A 32 -4.06 0.32 10.65
N VAL A 33 -2.77 0.55 10.43
CA VAL A 33 -2.24 0.95 9.12
C VAL A 33 -2.42 -0.16 8.09
N PHE A 34 -2.19 -1.41 8.45
CA PHE A 34 -2.36 -2.56 7.56
C PHE A 34 -3.82 -2.79 7.18
N ASP A 35 -4.71 -2.86 8.18
CA ASP A 35 -6.13 -3.18 7.96
C ASP A 35 -6.84 -2.13 7.11
N ALA A 36 -6.39 -0.87 7.17
CA ALA A 36 -6.92 0.21 6.34
C ALA A 36 -6.83 -0.05 4.82
N TRP A 37 -5.89 -0.87 4.37
CA TRP A 37 -5.75 -1.25 2.96
C TRP A 37 -6.75 -2.29 2.51
N LEU A 38 -7.31 -3.06 3.44
CA LEU A 38 -8.20 -4.19 3.18
C LEU A 38 -9.66 -3.88 3.54
N ASP A 39 -9.92 -2.82 4.28
CA ASP A 39 -11.27 -2.35 4.57
C ASP A 39 -11.81 -1.50 3.42
N PRO A 40 -12.95 -1.88 2.79
CA PRO A 40 -13.45 -1.21 1.59
C PRO A 40 -13.74 0.28 1.77
N VAL A 41 -14.27 0.68 2.91
CA VAL A 41 -14.62 2.07 3.21
C VAL A 41 -13.37 2.90 3.41
N THR A 42 -12.46 2.41 4.25
CA THR A 42 -11.20 3.08 4.56
C THR A 42 -10.30 3.17 3.33
N ALA A 43 -10.11 2.06 2.62
CA ALA A 43 -9.29 2.01 1.41
C ALA A 43 -9.84 2.96 0.33
N GLY A 44 -11.16 3.02 0.13
CA GLY A 44 -11.81 3.94 -0.80
C GLY A 44 -11.52 5.41 -0.46
N SER A 45 -11.39 5.75 0.81
CA SER A 45 -11.20 7.14 1.26
C SER A 45 -9.79 7.71 1.02
N PHE A 46 -8.75 6.85 0.92
CA PHE A 46 -7.38 7.34 0.72
C PHE A 46 -6.71 6.84 -0.56
N LEU A 47 -7.01 5.60 -1.02
CA LEU A 47 -6.29 5.02 -2.16
C LEU A 47 -6.59 5.72 -3.48
N PHE A 48 -7.86 6.04 -3.72
CA PHE A 48 -8.30 6.55 -5.02
C PHE A 48 -9.17 7.80 -4.93
N ALA A 49 -9.40 8.32 -3.72
CA ALA A 49 -10.03 9.62 -3.54
C ALA A 49 -9.13 10.73 -4.11
N THR A 50 -9.73 11.69 -4.81
CA THR A 50 -9.07 12.91 -5.31
C THR A 50 -10.00 14.09 -5.06
N ASP A 51 -9.45 15.29 -5.09
CA ASP A 51 -10.24 16.52 -4.94
C ASP A 51 -11.25 16.71 -6.09
N ALA A 52 -11.01 16.06 -7.24
CA ALA A 52 -11.82 16.18 -8.45
C ALA A 52 -12.83 15.05 -8.67
N GLY A 53 -12.84 14.01 -7.85
CA GLY A 53 -13.68 12.84 -8.09
C GLY A 53 -14.10 12.09 -6.83
N GLU A 54 -15.30 11.55 -6.86
CA GLU A 54 -15.91 10.73 -5.81
C GLU A 54 -15.73 9.24 -6.10
N VAL A 55 -15.32 8.47 -5.08
CA VAL A 55 -15.35 7.00 -5.16
C VAL A 55 -16.78 6.52 -5.02
N VAL A 56 -17.33 6.00 -6.10
CA VAL A 56 -18.75 5.58 -6.20
C VAL A 56 -18.97 4.09 -5.98
N ARG A 57 -17.89 3.29 -6.08
CA ARG A 57 -17.94 1.85 -5.84
C ARG A 57 -16.59 1.34 -5.37
N THR A 58 -16.60 0.51 -4.33
CA THR A 58 -15.43 -0.21 -3.82
C THR A 58 -15.82 -1.66 -3.59
N GLU A 59 -15.01 -2.58 -4.13
CA GLU A 59 -15.15 -4.02 -3.94
C GLU A 59 -13.79 -4.56 -3.54
N ILE A 60 -13.71 -5.35 -2.46
CA ILE A 60 -12.47 -5.96 -1.96
C ILE A 60 -12.76 -7.40 -1.55
N ASP A 61 -12.05 -8.35 -2.14
CA ASP A 61 -11.94 -9.74 -1.70
C ASP A 61 -10.56 -9.94 -1.07
N ALA A 62 -10.45 -9.71 0.24
CA ALA A 62 -9.19 -9.62 0.98
C ALA A 62 -8.57 -11.00 1.27
N ARG A 63 -8.20 -11.74 0.21
CA ARG A 63 -7.47 -13.01 0.27
C ARG A 63 -6.43 -13.09 -0.85
N ILE A 64 -5.43 -13.92 -0.71
CA ILE A 64 -4.46 -14.18 -1.80
C ILE A 64 -5.21 -14.70 -3.02
N GLY A 65 -4.96 -14.11 -4.19
CA GLY A 65 -5.69 -14.36 -5.44
C GLY A 65 -7.06 -13.68 -5.51
N GLY A 66 -7.53 -13.04 -4.43
CA GLY A 66 -8.74 -12.23 -4.40
C GLY A 66 -8.53 -10.90 -5.14
N ARG A 67 -9.62 -10.33 -5.64
CA ARG A 67 -9.57 -9.11 -6.45
C ARG A 67 -10.16 -7.92 -5.71
N PHE A 68 -9.67 -6.74 -6.09
CA PHE A 68 -10.28 -5.49 -5.68
C PHE A 68 -10.59 -4.61 -6.88
N SER A 69 -11.58 -3.72 -6.70
CA SER A 69 -11.99 -2.75 -7.71
C SER A 69 -12.48 -1.47 -7.05
N PHE A 70 -11.97 -0.34 -7.51
CA PHE A 70 -12.41 0.99 -7.13
C PHE A 70 -12.89 1.73 -8.38
N VAL A 71 -14.08 2.27 -8.32
CA VAL A 71 -14.63 3.13 -9.39
C VAL A 71 -14.79 4.53 -8.84
N ARG A 72 -14.11 5.48 -9.48
CA ARG A 72 -14.21 6.90 -9.20
C ARG A 72 -14.95 7.58 -10.34
N ARG A 73 -15.87 8.49 -10.02
CA ARG A 73 -16.53 9.37 -10.99
C ARG A 73 -15.90 10.75 -10.95
N GLU A 74 -15.42 11.21 -12.11
CA GLU A 74 -14.78 12.50 -12.28
C GLU A 74 -15.30 13.14 -13.59
N ASN A 75 -15.89 14.33 -13.49
CA ASN A 75 -16.47 15.03 -14.64
C ASN A 75 -17.42 14.15 -15.49
N GLY A 76 -18.23 13.32 -14.86
CA GLY A 76 -19.15 12.42 -15.53
C GLY A 76 -18.52 11.13 -16.11
N THR A 77 -17.21 10.98 -16.03
CA THR A 77 -16.49 9.80 -16.50
C THR A 77 -16.14 8.87 -15.33
N GLU A 78 -16.37 7.58 -15.50
CA GLU A 78 -15.96 6.57 -14.52
C GLU A 78 -14.54 6.05 -14.82
N ILE A 79 -13.65 6.23 -13.86
CA ILE A 79 -12.28 5.72 -13.88
C ILE A 79 -12.22 4.54 -12.92
N ARG A 80 -11.90 3.37 -13.46
CA ARG A 80 -11.77 2.13 -12.68
C ARG A 80 -10.31 1.81 -12.45
N ARG A 81 -9.98 1.48 -11.20
CA ARG A 81 -8.72 0.84 -10.83
C ARG A 81 -9.01 -0.50 -10.19
N ALA A 82 -8.25 -1.51 -10.57
CA ALA A 82 -8.45 -2.87 -10.12
C ALA A 82 -7.12 -3.58 -9.95
N GLY A 83 -7.14 -4.67 -9.21
CA GLY A 83 -5.97 -5.53 -9.03
C GLY A 83 -6.32 -6.83 -8.35
N GLU A 84 -5.28 -7.61 -8.07
CA GLU A 84 -5.35 -8.89 -7.40
C GLU A 84 -4.32 -8.91 -6.27
N TYR A 85 -4.69 -9.44 -5.11
CA TYR A 85 -3.77 -9.62 -3.99
C TYR A 85 -2.81 -10.78 -4.25
N LEU A 86 -1.53 -10.46 -4.30
CA LEU A 86 -0.43 -11.40 -4.57
C LEU A 86 0.13 -12.00 -3.27
N SER A 87 0.14 -11.22 -2.19
CA SER A 87 0.57 -11.66 -0.87
C SER A 87 -0.17 -10.87 0.21
N ILE A 88 -0.57 -11.54 1.28
CA ILE A 88 -1.16 -10.95 2.49
C ILE A 88 -0.53 -11.66 3.68
N ASP A 89 0.42 -11.00 4.34
CA ASP A 89 1.04 -11.46 5.60
C ASP A 89 0.83 -10.37 6.66
N ARG A 90 -0.33 -10.46 7.33
CA ARG A 90 -0.77 -9.47 8.30
C ARG A 90 0.04 -9.54 9.60
N PRO A 91 0.53 -8.41 10.12
CA PRO A 91 0.35 -7.02 9.64
C PRO A 91 1.57 -6.48 8.86
N HIS A 92 2.46 -7.32 8.35
CA HIS A 92 3.79 -6.95 7.90
C HIS A 92 3.94 -6.73 6.40
N LEU A 93 3.22 -7.50 5.57
CA LEU A 93 3.41 -7.49 4.12
C LEU A 93 2.07 -7.58 3.38
N LEU A 94 1.88 -6.65 2.47
CA LEU A 94 0.79 -6.68 1.48
C LEU A 94 1.37 -6.44 0.09
N ALA A 95 1.07 -7.31 -0.86
CA ALA A 95 1.45 -7.11 -2.26
C ALA A 95 0.25 -7.34 -3.17
N PHE A 96 0.11 -6.49 -4.19
CA PHE A 96 -0.98 -6.58 -5.16
C PHE A 96 -0.56 -6.05 -6.53
N SER A 97 -1.20 -6.56 -7.58
CA SER A 97 -1.14 -5.96 -8.92
C SER A 97 -2.04 -4.73 -8.99
N LEU A 98 -1.71 -3.78 -9.87
CA LEU A 98 -2.50 -2.57 -10.06
C LEU A 98 -2.65 -2.27 -11.54
N SER A 99 -3.90 -2.12 -11.98
CA SER A 99 -4.25 -1.71 -13.34
C SER A 99 -5.33 -0.63 -13.33
N ASP A 100 -5.39 0.15 -14.38
CA ASP A 100 -6.49 1.08 -14.63
C ASP A 100 -7.09 0.86 -16.02
N ASN A 101 -8.34 1.31 -16.23
CA ASN A 101 -9.03 1.16 -17.51
C ASN A 101 -8.63 2.22 -18.54
N THR A 102 -7.75 3.15 -18.19
CA THR A 102 -7.30 4.23 -19.07
C THR A 102 -6.06 3.86 -19.87
N ARG A 103 -5.41 2.75 -19.52
CA ARG A 103 -4.17 2.27 -20.11
C ARG A 103 -4.27 0.79 -20.45
N LYS A 104 -3.33 0.32 -21.28
CA LYS A 104 -3.12 -1.13 -21.47
C LYS A 104 -2.90 -1.78 -20.10
N PRO A 105 -3.35 -3.04 -19.92
CA PRO A 105 -3.04 -3.78 -18.70
C PRO A 105 -1.56 -3.61 -18.39
N THR A 106 -1.27 -3.00 -17.25
CA THR A 106 0.10 -2.82 -16.77
C THR A 106 0.39 -3.95 -15.80
N ASP A 107 1.60 -4.50 -15.88
CA ASP A 107 2.10 -5.46 -14.89
C ASP A 107 2.62 -4.72 -13.64
N ASP A 108 1.98 -3.58 -13.31
CA ASP A 108 2.34 -2.79 -12.15
C ASP A 108 2.10 -3.62 -10.88
N ARG A 109 3.08 -3.60 -10.00
CA ARG A 109 3.03 -4.28 -8.72
C ARG A 109 3.31 -3.30 -7.59
N VAL A 110 2.48 -3.34 -6.57
CA VAL A 110 2.67 -2.55 -5.35
C VAL A 110 2.97 -3.50 -4.20
N ILE A 111 4.04 -3.20 -3.47
CA ILE A 111 4.50 -3.93 -2.30
C ILE A 111 4.51 -2.96 -1.13
N ILE A 112 3.89 -3.34 -0.04
CA ILE A 112 3.79 -2.59 1.21
C ILE A 112 4.42 -3.42 2.31
N GLU A 113 5.45 -2.88 2.91
CA GLU A 113 6.14 -3.46 4.05
C GLU A 113 5.90 -2.58 5.27
N LEU A 114 5.55 -3.19 6.39
CA LEU A 114 5.25 -2.51 7.64
C LEU A 114 6.10 -3.06 8.78
N ALA A 115 6.58 -2.17 9.62
CA ALA A 115 7.31 -2.50 10.85
C ALA A 115 6.82 -1.62 12.01
N SER A 116 6.77 -2.18 13.21
CA SER A 116 6.51 -1.40 14.43
C SER A 116 7.73 -0.54 14.77
N VAL A 117 7.52 0.73 15.08
CA VAL A 117 8.58 1.68 15.47
C VAL A 117 8.09 2.47 16.69
N GLY A 118 8.65 2.18 17.85
CA GLY A 118 8.17 2.76 19.11
C GLY A 118 6.71 2.39 19.36
N LEU A 119 5.86 3.41 19.56
CA LEU A 119 4.41 3.24 19.74
C LEU A 119 3.63 3.31 18.41
N GLY A 120 4.31 3.59 17.31
CA GLY A 120 3.71 3.72 15.99
C GLY A 120 4.24 2.67 15.01
N SER A 121 4.17 3.00 13.71
CA SER A 121 4.62 2.12 12.64
C SER A 121 5.36 2.88 11.54
N LEU A 122 6.19 2.16 10.79
CA LEU A 122 6.83 2.60 9.56
C LEU A 122 6.27 1.78 8.40
N LEU A 123 5.79 2.45 7.38
CA LEU A 123 5.39 1.85 6.11
C LEU A 123 6.41 2.21 5.04
N VAL A 124 6.83 1.21 4.28
CA VAL A 124 7.60 1.36 3.04
C VAL A 124 6.76 0.82 1.90
N LEU A 125 6.49 1.64 0.91
CA LEU A 125 5.78 1.27 -0.30
C LEU A 125 6.74 1.29 -1.48
N THR A 126 6.74 0.18 -2.23
CA THR A 126 7.47 0.01 -3.48
C THR A 126 6.48 -0.23 -4.60
N HIS A 127 6.49 0.61 -5.64
CA HIS A 127 5.67 0.45 -6.83
C HIS A 127 6.59 0.11 -8.01
N GLU A 128 6.49 -1.10 -8.50
CA GLU A 128 7.22 -1.62 -9.66
C GLU A 128 6.38 -1.39 -10.92
N MET A 129 6.98 -0.80 -11.94
CA MET A 129 6.34 -0.42 -13.21
C MET A 129 7.20 -0.83 -14.40
N GLY A 130 6.60 -0.96 -15.57
CA GLY A 130 7.35 -1.17 -16.80
C GLY A 130 8.32 -0.01 -17.12
N LEU A 131 9.40 -0.31 -17.85
CA LEU A 131 10.44 0.69 -18.20
C LEU A 131 9.90 1.88 -19.00
N GLU A 132 8.86 1.68 -19.77
CA GLU A 132 8.19 2.71 -20.55
C GLU A 132 7.61 3.83 -19.67
N ARG A 133 7.43 3.55 -18.37
CA ARG A 133 6.91 4.48 -17.37
C ARG A 133 7.98 5.22 -16.57
N TYR A 134 9.25 5.14 -16.99
CA TYR A 134 10.36 5.78 -16.28
C TYR A 134 10.12 7.27 -16.00
N ALA A 135 9.60 8.00 -16.99
CA ALA A 135 9.31 9.43 -16.84
C ALA A 135 8.20 9.73 -15.81
N GLU A 136 7.32 8.77 -15.53
CA GLU A 136 6.20 8.92 -14.59
C GLU A 136 6.61 8.70 -13.13
N ARG A 137 7.79 8.15 -12.86
CA ARG A 137 8.23 7.71 -11.53
C ARG A 137 8.02 8.78 -10.44
N HIS A 138 8.46 10.00 -10.68
CA HIS A 138 8.33 11.08 -9.69
C HIS A 138 6.87 11.47 -9.44
N GLY A 139 6.02 11.44 -10.47
CA GLY A 139 4.59 11.64 -10.32
C GLY A 139 3.94 10.55 -9.47
N VAL A 140 4.32 9.29 -9.70
CA VAL A 140 3.84 8.14 -8.91
C VAL A 140 4.28 8.25 -7.45
N GLU A 141 5.54 8.62 -7.18
CA GLU A 141 6.02 8.87 -5.82
C GLU A 141 5.25 10.00 -5.12
N PHE A 142 4.98 11.10 -5.83
CA PHE A 142 4.20 12.22 -5.30
C PHE A 142 2.78 11.78 -4.92
N GLU A 143 2.10 11.05 -5.81
CA GLU A 143 0.76 10.53 -5.56
C GLU A 143 0.72 9.57 -4.35
N TRP A 144 1.71 8.68 -4.21
CA TRP A 144 1.78 7.80 -3.05
C TRP A 144 2.03 8.56 -1.76
N ARG A 145 2.92 9.58 -1.75
CA ARG A 145 3.12 10.43 -0.56
C ARG A 145 1.83 11.11 -0.12
N ARG A 146 1.04 11.62 -1.08
CA ARG A 146 -0.25 12.25 -0.82
C ARG A 146 -1.22 11.25 -0.18
N ARG A 147 -1.38 10.06 -0.76
CA ARG A 147 -2.25 9.00 -0.25
C ARG A 147 -1.85 8.52 1.14
N LEU A 148 -0.56 8.30 1.38
CA LEU A 148 -0.06 7.95 2.71
C LEU A 148 -0.28 9.09 3.72
N GLY A 149 -0.32 10.35 3.26
CA GLY A 149 -0.73 11.50 4.08
C GLY A 149 -2.17 11.40 4.54
N MET A 150 -3.09 11.04 3.65
CA MET A 150 -4.50 10.82 3.97
C MET A 150 -4.67 9.64 4.93
N LEU A 151 -4.00 8.51 4.66
CA LEU A 151 -4.02 7.35 5.55
C LEU A 151 -3.55 7.69 6.97
N ALA A 152 -2.55 8.56 7.12
CA ALA A 152 -2.06 8.96 8.44
C ALA A 152 -3.12 9.72 9.28
N SER A 153 -4.07 10.39 8.63
CA SER A 153 -5.18 11.05 9.31
C SER A 153 -6.25 10.07 9.78
N ILE A 154 -6.30 8.88 9.18
CA ILE A 154 -7.29 7.83 9.49
C ILE A 154 -6.83 6.95 10.65
N CYS A 155 -5.52 6.69 10.77
CA CYS A 155 -4.91 5.87 11.83
C CYS A 155 -4.22 6.74 12.89
N PRO A 156 -4.98 7.38 13.80
CA PRO A 156 -4.43 8.23 14.86
C PRO A 156 -3.80 7.38 15.98
N ILE A 157 -3.14 8.05 16.93
CA ILE A 157 -2.63 7.42 18.15
C ILE A 157 -3.79 6.74 18.89
N PRO A 158 -3.64 5.48 19.37
CA PRO A 158 -4.62 4.85 20.23
C PRO A 158 -4.89 5.71 21.48
N ARG A 159 -6.15 6.06 21.75
CA ARG A 159 -6.54 6.76 22.98
C ARG A 159 -6.32 5.83 24.16
N GLY A 160 -5.25 6.01 24.93
CA GLY A 160 -4.92 5.18 26.08
C GLY A 160 -3.43 5.11 26.44
N ALA A 161 -2.55 5.67 25.63
CA ALA A 161 -1.12 5.74 25.94
C ALA A 161 -0.75 6.96 26.80
N HIS A 162 -1.67 7.45 27.64
CA HIS A 162 -1.32 8.44 28.65
C HIS A 162 -0.62 7.72 29.79
N SER A 163 0.69 7.92 29.90
CA SER A 163 1.52 7.59 31.06
C SER A 163 0.79 8.02 32.33
N SER A 164 0.48 7.06 33.20
CA SER A 164 0.09 7.37 34.58
C SER A 164 1.20 8.21 35.20
N PRO A 165 0.88 9.36 35.86
CA PRO A 165 1.89 10.13 36.53
C PRO A 165 2.52 9.24 37.61
N VAL A 166 3.84 9.12 37.57
CA VAL A 166 4.64 8.50 38.63
C VAL A 166 4.32 9.27 39.91
N GLN A 167 3.62 8.64 40.84
CA GLN A 167 3.44 9.15 42.21
C GLN A 167 4.82 9.22 42.85
N GLN A 168 5.38 10.42 42.94
CA GLN A 168 6.51 10.69 43.82
C GLN A 168 6.07 10.46 45.26
N ARG A 169 6.48 9.32 45.84
CA ARG A 169 6.38 9.10 47.27
C ARG A 169 7.35 10.06 47.94
N SER A 170 6.82 11.07 48.61
CA SER A 170 7.56 11.89 49.54
C SER A 170 8.02 11.01 50.71
N VAL A 171 9.32 10.81 50.84
CA VAL A 171 9.91 10.21 52.02
C VAL A 171 10.09 11.33 53.04
N THR A 172 9.26 11.34 54.06
CA THR A 172 9.46 12.22 55.25
C THR A 172 10.48 11.56 56.12
N LEU A 173 11.64 12.15 56.28
CA LEU A 173 12.64 11.84 57.31
C LEU A 173 12.19 12.48 58.60
N VAL A 174 12.06 11.62 59.66
CA VAL A 174 11.98 11.99 61.06
C VAL A 174 13.37 11.77 61.65
#